data_226d7b2a403b6c189addb29fa26694e4
#
_entry.id   226d7b2a403b6c189addb29fa26694e4
#
_cell.length_a   1.000
_cell.length_b   1.000
_cell.length_c   1.000
_cell.angle_alpha   90.00
_cell.angle_beta   90.00
_cell.angle_gamma   90.00
#
_symmetry.space_group_name_H-M   'P 1'
#
loop_
_entity.id
_entity.type
_entity.pdbx_description
1 polymer ?
#
loop_
_entity_poly.entity_id
_entity_poly.type
_entity_poly.pdbx_seq_one_letter_code
_entity_poly.pdbx_strand_id
1 'polypeptide(L)'
;MKFKILFASTLLLGSTQFLAAMPVDQLLGSWKVIDDKSGNYITEIAIRKNSKTQQYSAAITKSYALPGTLAADVCTKCTGALKNKYLFGLEILTNMQATSKNKFNNGVWVNPQNGLVYIINADLSNTGEQMKVFGKSKSDNTTTIMTWKKL
;
A
#
# COMPACT_ATOMS: atom_id res chain seq x y z
N MET A 1 15.54 10.80 79.32
CA MET A 1 15.51 9.92 78.12
C MET A 1 14.68 10.60 77.06
N LYS A 2 15.32 11.13 76.00
CA LYS A 2 14.64 11.77 74.88
C LYS A 2 14.65 10.81 73.72
N PHE A 3 13.48 10.26 73.32
CA PHE A 3 13.31 9.48 72.13
C PHE A 3 13.16 10.42 70.94
N LYS A 4 14.09 10.37 69.98
CA LYS A 4 13.97 11.01 68.67
C LYS A 4 13.33 10.01 67.69
N ILE A 5 12.13 10.29 67.25
CA ILE A 5 11.46 9.57 66.21
C ILE A 5 11.94 10.15 64.88
N LEU A 6 12.67 9.37 64.09
CA LEU A 6 13.02 9.70 62.71
C LEU A 6 11.85 9.26 61.81
N PHE A 7 11.18 10.23 61.21
CA PHE A 7 10.25 9.97 60.09
C PHE A 7 11.06 9.81 58.80
N ALA A 8 11.10 8.56 58.29
CA ALA A 8 11.64 8.32 56.96
C ALA A 8 10.50 8.53 55.94
N SER A 9 10.55 9.62 55.17
CA SER A 9 9.67 9.91 54.06
C SER A 9 10.13 9.13 52.84
N THR A 10 9.43 8.05 52.50
CA THR A 10 9.66 7.31 51.25
C THR A 10 9.00 8.06 50.10
N LEU A 11 9.81 8.73 49.24
CA LEU A 11 9.37 9.26 47.98
C LEU A 11 9.13 8.08 47.01
N LEU A 12 7.86 7.79 46.70
CA LEU A 12 7.49 6.95 45.56
C LEU A 12 7.65 7.76 44.28
N LEU A 13 8.75 7.54 43.57
CA LEU A 13 8.90 8.00 42.16
C LEU A 13 8.02 7.12 41.26
N GLY A 14 6.83 7.61 40.96
CA GLY A 14 5.96 7.01 39.95
C GLY A 14 6.57 7.17 38.56
N SER A 15 7.12 6.09 38.00
CA SER A 15 7.57 6.05 36.61
C SER A 15 6.34 6.08 35.69
N THR A 16 5.98 7.23 35.18
CA THR A 16 5.02 7.35 34.09
C THR A 16 5.66 6.81 32.80
N GLN A 17 5.37 5.56 32.46
CA GLN A 17 5.72 5.00 31.15
C GLN A 17 4.84 5.69 30.12
N PHE A 18 5.42 6.61 29.35
CA PHE A 18 4.81 7.10 28.12
C PHE A 18 4.79 5.96 27.13
N LEU A 19 3.63 5.33 26.93
CA LEU A 19 3.36 4.48 25.79
C LEU A 19 3.38 5.38 24.55
N ALA A 20 4.53 5.45 23.87
CA ALA A 20 4.62 6.10 22.58
C ALA A 20 3.72 5.30 21.63
N ALA A 21 2.65 5.94 21.10
CA ALA A 21 1.83 5.34 20.06
C ALA A 21 2.73 5.01 18.86
N MET A 22 2.67 3.75 18.37
CA MET A 22 3.40 3.37 17.15
C MET A 22 2.88 4.24 16.00
N PRO A 23 3.78 4.79 15.16
CA PRO A 23 3.36 5.56 14.01
C PRO A 23 2.47 4.69 13.11
N VAL A 24 1.31 5.23 12.71
CA VAL A 24 0.38 4.55 11.79
C VAL A 24 1.07 4.44 10.43
N ASP A 25 1.10 3.23 9.86
CA ASP A 25 1.59 3.03 8.50
C ASP A 25 0.59 3.62 7.50
N GLN A 26 0.94 4.78 6.96
CA GLN A 26 0.06 5.56 6.09
C GLN A 26 -0.25 4.88 4.76
N LEU A 27 0.55 3.87 4.37
CA LEU A 27 0.33 3.13 3.13
C LEU A 27 -0.83 2.12 3.24
N LEU A 28 -1.11 1.62 4.45
CA LEU A 28 -2.17 0.64 4.65
C LEU A 28 -3.56 1.22 4.39
N GLY A 29 -4.44 0.40 3.84
CA GLY A 29 -5.84 0.75 3.60
C GLY A 29 -6.22 0.74 2.12
N SER A 30 -7.31 1.41 1.80
CA SER A 30 -7.92 1.40 0.47
C SER A 30 -7.45 2.57 -0.39
N TRP A 31 -7.18 2.27 -1.65
CA TRP A 31 -6.65 3.23 -2.62
C TRP A 31 -7.34 3.10 -3.96
N LYS A 32 -7.62 4.23 -4.60
CA LYS A 32 -8.09 4.31 -5.98
C LYS A 32 -6.92 4.53 -6.91
N VAL A 33 -6.75 3.67 -7.90
CA VAL A 33 -5.68 3.71 -8.89
C VAL A 33 -6.17 4.41 -10.16
N ILE A 34 -5.45 5.43 -10.58
CA ILE A 34 -5.78 6.28 -11.73
C ILE A 34 -4.60 6.25 -12.70
N ASP A 35 -4.86 5.99 -13.98
CA ASP A 35 -3.86 6.14 -15.04
C ASP A 35 -3.67 7.63 -15.37
N ASP A 36 -2.47 8.16 -15.20
CA ASP A 36 -2.22 9.60 -15.38
C ASP A 36 -2.33 10.03 -16.84
N LYS A 37 -2.04 9.13 -17.79
CA LYS A 37 -2.08 9.45 -19.21
C LYS A 37 -3.51 9.64 -19.73
N SER A 38 -4.41 8.75 -19.32
CA SER A 38 -5.81 8.77 -19.77
C SER A 38 -6.76 9.46 -18.79
N GLY A 39 -6.36 9.57 -17.52
CA GLY A 39 -7.23 9.99 -16.42
C GLY A 39 -8.25 8.93 -16.00
N ASN A 40 -8.22 7.74 -16.59
CA ASN A 40 -9.18 6.68 -16.31
C ASN A 40 -8.87 5.99 -14.97
N TYR A 41 -9.93 5.58 -14.29
CA TYR A 41 -9.81 4.71 -13.12
C TYR A 41 -9.48 3.30 -13.59
N ILE A 42 -8.45 2.70 -12.97
CA ILE A 42 -8.04 1.32 -13.26
C ILE A 42 -8.76 0.37 -12.31
N THR A 43 -8.60 0.59 -11.01
CA THR A 43 -9.13 -0.29 -9.96
C THR A 43 -9.09 0.42 -8.60
N GLU A 44 -9.80 -0.12 -7.62
CA GLU A 44 -9.55 0.15 -6.21
C GLU A 44 -8.88 -1.07 -5.59
N ILE A 45 -7.94 -0.84 -4.68
CA ILE A 45 -7.14 -1.87 -4.02
C ILE A 45 -7.10 -1.65 -2.53
N ALA A 46 -6.95 -2.73 -1.77
CA ALA A 46 -6.62 -2.70 -0.35
C ALA A 46 -5.15 -3.10 -0.17
N ILE A 47 -4.34 -2.18 0.34
CA ILE A 47 -2.92 -2.43 0.63
C ILE A 47 -2.77 -2.99 2.05
N ARG A 48 -1.97 -4.02 2.17
CA ARG A 48 -1.60 -4.69 3.41
C ARG A 48 -0.11 -4.95 3.47
N LYS A 49 0.41 -5.16 4.67
CA LYS A 49 1.83 -5.41 4.94
C LYS A 49 2.01 -6.78 5.58
N ASN A 50 2.95 -7.53 5.09
CA ASN A 50 3.37 -8.77 5.71
C ASN A 50 4.30 -8.45 6.90
N SER A 51 3.93 -8.86 8.09
CA SER A 51 4.69 -8.59 9.32
C SER A 51 6.06 -9.26 9.38
N LYS A 52 6.24 -10.38 8.67
CA LYS A 52 7.50 -11.14 8.64
C LYS A 52 8.48 -10.57 7.62
N THR A 53 8.02 -10.29 6.39
CA THR A 53 8.86 -9.81 5.28
C THR A 53 8.93 -8.29 5.20
N GLN A 54 8.02 -7.58 5.88
CA GLN A 54 7.85 -6.13 5.78
C GLN A 54 7.46 -5.65 4.37
N GLN A 55 7.06 -6.55 3.49
CA GLN A 55 6.63 -6.23 2.12
C GLN A 55 5.15 -5.88 2.09
N TYR A 56 4.81 -4.98 1.16
CA TYR A 56 3.44 -4.60 0.89
C TYR A 56 2.90 -5.39 -0.29
N SER A 57 1.64 -5.76 -0.19
CA SER A 57 0.83 -6.35 -1.26
C SER A 57 -0.53 -5.69 -1.31
N ALA A 58 -1.25 -5.86 -2.42
CA ALA A 58 -2.60 -5.33 -2.54
C ALA A 58 -3.50 -6.23 -3.38
N ALA A 59 -4.75 -6.33 -2.96
CA ALA A 59 -5.79 -7.03 -3.68
C ALA A 59 -6.85 -6.05 -4.19
N ILE A 60 -7.47 -6.38 -5.32
CA ILE A 60 -8.56 -5.61 -5.92
C ILE A 60 -9.81 -5.67 -5.02
N THR A 61 -10.36 -4.50 -4.73
CA THR A 61 -11.66 -4.35 -4.05
C THR A 61 -12.76 -3.87 -4.99
N LYS A 62 -12.37 -3.20 -6.11
CA LYS A 62 -13.31 -2.77 -7.16
C LYS A 62 -12.58 -2.64 -8.48
N SER A 63 -13.21 -3.06 -9.58
CA SER A 63 -12.70 -2.92 -10.93
C SER A 63 -13.49 -1.87 -11.70
N TYR A 64 -12.80 -1.21 -12.64
CA TYR A 64 -13.41 -0.28 -13.58
C TYR A 64 -13.20 -0.77 -15.00
N ALA A 65 -14.27 -0.73 -15.79
CA ALA A 65 -14.16 -0.99 -17.22
C ALA A 65 -13.48 0.20 -17.91
N LEU A 66 -12.71 -0.09 -18.97
CA LEU A 66 -12.28 0.97 -19.88
C LEU A 66 -13.50 1.62 -20.55
N PRO A 67 -13.47 2.93 -20.85
CA PRO A 67 -14.52 3.59 -21.58
C PRO A 67 -14.88 2.85 -22.87
N GLY A 68 -16.19 2.62 -23.09
CA GLY A 68 -16.69 1.89 -24.26
C GLY A 68 -16.56 0.37 -24.19
N THR A 69 -16.13 -0.22 -23.06
CA THR A 69 -16.06 -1.66 -22.84
C THR A 69 -17.02 -2.11 -21.73
N LEU A 70 -17.36 -3.40 -21.77
CA LEU A 70 -18.12 -4.01 -20.67
C LEU A 70 -17.22 -4.32 -19.49
N ALA A 71 -17.77 -4.16 -18.28
CA ALA A 71 -17.09 -4.62 -17.08
C ALA A 71 -16.93 -6.15 -17.12
N ALA A 72 -15.72 -6.63 -16.76
CA ALA A 72 -15.44 -8.06 -16.63
C ALA A 72 -15.32 -8.41 -15.14
N ASP A 73 -15.80 -9.60 -14.78
CA ASP A 73 -15.65 -10.13 -13.42
C ASP A 73 -14.33 -10.88 -13.24
N VAL A 74 -13.69 -11.25 -14.34
CA VAL A 74 -12.43 -12.02 -14.36
C VAL A 74 -11.34 -11.28 -15.15
N CYS A 75 -10.08 -11.55 -14.81
CA CYS A 75 -8.93 -10.95 -15.50
C CYS A 75 -8.66 -11.67 -16.84
N THR A 76 -9.37 -11.28 -17.87
CA THR A 76 -9.21 -11.87 -19.22
C THR A 76 -7.89 -11.51 -19.89
N LYS A 77 -7.32 -10.35 -19.55
CA LYS A 77 -6.05 -9.84 -20.09
C LYS A 77 -4.82 -10.33 -19.32
N CYS A 78 -4.99 -10.80 -18.09
CA CYS A 78 -3.90 -11.36 -17.31
C CYS A 78 -3.29 -12.61 -17.97
N THR A 79 -2.06 -12.94 -17.58
CA THR A 79 -1.33 -14.12 -18.04
C THR A 79 -0.99 -15.04 -16.86
N GLY A 80 -0.54 -16.25 -17.14
CA GLY A 80 -0.09 -17.21 -16.12
C GLY A 80 -1.19 -17.55 -15.10
N ALA A 81 -0.81 -17.59 -13.84
CA ALA A 81 -1.70 -17.98 -12.74
C ALA A 81 -2.88 -17.01 -12.50
N LEU A 82 -2.80 -15.78 -13.00
CA LEU A 82 -3.87 -14.78 -12.83
C LEU A 82 -4.90 -14.81 -13.98
N LYS A 83 -4.62 -15.54 -15.04
CA LYS A 83 -5.52 -15.64 -16.20
C LYS A 83 -6.90 -16.14 -15.79
N ASN A 84 -7.94 -15.40 -16.17
CA ASN A 84 -9.35 -15.71 -15.89
C ASN A 84 -9.71 -15.89 -14.40
N LYS A 85 -8.86 -15.41 -13.48
CA LYS A 85 -9.20 -15.33 -12.06
C LYS A 85 -10.18 -14.18 -11.80
N TYR A 86 -11.06 -14.37 -10.81
CA TYR A 86 -11.95 -13.29 -10.40
C TYR A 86 -11.16 -12.05 -10.02
N LEU A 87 -11.61 -10.88 -10.49
CA LEU A 87 -10.94 -9.61 -10.21
C LEU A 87 -11.09 -9.21 -8.74
N PHE A 88 -12.26 -9.35 -8.17
CA PHE A 88 -12.45 -9.06 -6.74
C PHE A 88 -11.59 -10.02 -5.88
N GLY A 89 -10.76 -9.43 -5.03
CA GLY A 89 -9.83 -10.18 -4.18
C GLY A 89 -8.53 -10.63 -4.88
N LEU A 90 -8.36 -10.36 -6.18
CA LEU A 90 -7.15 -10.73 -6.90
C LEU A 90 -5.96 -9.88 -6.42
N GLU A 91 -4.88 -10.54 -6.01
CA GLU A 91 -3.65 -9.88 -5.62
C GLU A 91 -2.89 -9.45 -6.87
N ILE A 92 -2.77 -8.13 -7.07
CA ILE A 92 -2.14 -7.51 -8.25
C ILE A 92 -0.93 -6.65 -7.90
N LEU A 93 -0.64 -6.44 -6.62
CA LEU A 93 0.58 -5.85 -6.14
C LEU A 93 1.27 -6.82 -5.18
N THR A 94 2.54 -7.08 -5.41
CA THR A 94 3.40 -7.89 -4.53
C THR A 94 4.78 -7.26 -4.38
N ASN A 95 5.56 -7.72 -3.40
CA ASN A 95 6.98 -7.43 -3.20
C ASN A 95 7.37 -5.96 -3.00
N MET A 96 6.43 -5.03 -2.87
CA MET A 96 6.79 -3.62 -2.68
C MET A 96 7.42 -3.40 -1.31
N GLN A 97 8.52 -2.65 -1.26
CA GLN A 97 9.31 -2.41 -0.05
C GLN A 97 9.52 -0.92 0.17
N ALA A 98 9.48 -0.49 1.43
CA ALA A 98 9.93 0.85 1.80
C ALA A 98 11.46 0.94 1.72
N THR A 99 11.97 1.98 1.07
CA THR A 99 13.42 2.26 0.95
C THR A 99 13.85 3.40 1.86
N SER A 100 12.99 4.37 2.04
CA SER A 100 13.14 5.50 2.94
C SER A 100 11.76 6.08 3.27
N LYS A 101 11.72 7.16 4.04
CA LYS A 101 10.45 7.82 4.36
C LYS A 101 9.69 8.16 3.06
N ASN A 102 8.45 7.68 2.96
CA ASN A 102 7.54 7.93 1.85
C ASN A 102 8.02 7.43 0.47
N LYS A 103 9.05 6.59 0.41
CA LYS A 103 9.57 6.02 -0.83
C LYS A 103 9.53 4.51 -0.81
N PHE A 104 9.06 3.93 -1.92
CA PHE A 104 8.86 2.49 -2.08
C PHE A 104 9.44 2.02 -3.41
N ASN A 105 9.92 0.79 -3.47
CA ASN A 105 10.43 0.20 -4.70
C ASN A 105 10.12 -1.30 -4.81
N ASN A 106 10.56 -1.90 -5.91
CA ASN A 106 10.47 -3.34 -6.21
C ASN A 106 9.04 -3.90 -6.20
N GLY A 107 8.03 -3.05 -6.27
CA GLY A 107 6.66 -3.52 -6.42
C GLY A 107 6.48 -4.23 -7.76
N VAL A 108 5.85 -5.40 -7.74
CA VAL A 108 5.37 -6.08 -8.95
C VAL A 108 3.89 -5.79 -9.07
N TRP A 109 3.53 -5.03 -10.10
CA TRP A 109 2.17 -4.58 -10.36
C TRP A 109 1.62 -5.21 -11.63
N VAL A 110 0.45 -5.83 -11.54
CA VAL A 110 -0.28 -6.33 -12.70
C VAL A 110 -1.43 -5.38 -12.99
N ASN A 111 -1.43 -4.76 -14.17
CA ASN A 111 -2.56 -3.93 -14.59
C ASN A 111 -3.68 -4.82 -15.11
N PRO A 112 -4.85 -4.88 -14.45
CA PRO A 112 -5.92 -5.79 -14.84
C PRO A 112 -6.61 -5.41 -16.15
N GLN A 113 -6.45 -4.16 -16.61
CA GLN A 113 -7.08 -3.68 -17.84
C GLN A 113 -6.31 -4.06 -19.11
N ASN A 114 -4.98 -4.18 -19.03
CA ASN A 114 -4.14 -4.56 -20.18
C ASN A 114 -3.34 -5.86 -19.98
N GLY A 115 -3.31 -6.40 -18.75
CA GLY A 115 -2.58 -7.63 -18.40
C GLY A 115 -1.07 -7.47 -18.29
N LEU A 116 -0.51 -6.28 -18.51
CA LEU A 116 0.92 -6.05 -18.42
C LEU A 116 1.40 -6.07 -16.96
N VAL A 117 2.61 -6.60 -16.78
CA VAL A 117 3.29 -6.66 -15.49
C VAL A 117 4.38 -5.60 -15.45
N TYR A 118 4.34 -4.75 -14.45
CA TYR A 118 5.28 -3.65 -14.25
C TYR A 118 6.10 -3.85 -12.97
N ILE A 119 7.36 -3.45 -13.02
CA ILE A 119 8.11 -3.16 -11.79
C ILE A 119 7.87 -1.70 -11.46
N ILE A 120 7.41 -1.42 -10.25
CA ILE A 120 7.01 -0.08 -9.84
C ILE A 120 7.87 0.47 -8.71
N ASN A 121 8.04 1.78 -8.75
CA ASN A 121 8.50 2.61 -7.65
C ASN A 121 7.40 3.61 -7.29
N ALA A 122 7.33 4.03 -6.05
CA ALA A 122 6.27 4.91 -5.59
C ALA A 122 6.76 5.94 -4.58
N ASP A 123 6.21 7.14 -4.68
CA ASP A 123 6.43 8.25 -3.77
C ASP A 123 5.11 8.63 -3.10
N LEU A 124 5.03 8.47 -1.77
CA LEU A 124 3.88 8.85 -0.96
C LEU A 124 3.96 10.34 -0.60
N SER A 125 2.85 11.06 -0.73
CA SER A 125 2.76 12.44 -0.28
C SER A 125 2.97 12.56 1.24
N ASN A 126 3.42 13.72 1.71
CA ASN A 126 3.63 13.96 3.15
C ASN A 126 2.34 13.86 3.97
N THR A 127 1.18 14.09 3.35
CA THR A 127 -0.13 13.92 3.98
C THR A 127 -0.57 12.46 4.06
N GLY A 128 0.07 11.55 3.29
CA GLY A 128 -0.31 10.14 3.21
C GLY A 128 -1.57 9.86 2.37
N GLU A 129 -2.09 10.87 1.66
CA GLU A 129 -3.37 10.78 0.93
C GLU A 129 -3.23 10.47 -0.55
N GLN A 130 -2.02 10.67 -1.09
CA GLN A 130 -1.74 10.46 -2.50
C GLN A 130 -0.38 9.81 -2.69
N MET A 131 -0.31 8.90 -3.67
CA MET A 131 0.93 8.26 -4.07
C MET A 131 1.13 8.40 -5.57
N LYS A 132 2.31 8.82 -5.99
CA LYS A 132 2.74 8.82 -7.39
C LYS A 132 3.50 7.53 -7.66
N VAL A 133 3.07 6.78 -8.66
CA VAL A 133 3.61 5.46 -8.97
C VAL A 133 4.15 5.44 -10.39
N PHE A 134 5.38 5.00 -10.54
CA PHE A 134 6.10 4.88 -11.81
C PHE A 134 6.38 3.41 -12.09
N GLY A 135 5.98 2.93 -13.25
CA GLY A 135 6.15 1.54 -13.64
C GLY A 135 6.85 1.39 -14.98
N LYS A 136 7.68 0.32 -15.08
CA LYS A 136 8.27 -0.16 -16.32
C LYS A 136 7.84 -1.60 -16.54
N SER A 137 7.31 -1.88 -17.74
CA SER A 137 6.87 -3.22 -18.12
C SER A 137 8.03 -4.20 -18.14
N LYS A 138 7.76 -5.43 -17.70
CA LYS A 138 8.73 -6.54 -17.73
C LYS A 138 8.89 -7.16 -19.12
N SER A 139 7.89 -7.05 -19.99
CA SER A 139 7.85 -7.73 -21.29
C SER A 139 8.28 -6.85 -22.46
N ASP A 140 8.02 -5.56 -22.35
CA ASP A 140 8.40 -4.56 -23.34
C ASP A 140 8.93 -3.31 -22.62
N ASN A 141 9.28 -2.28 -23.31
CA ASN A 141 9.79 -1.06 -22.66
C ASN A 141 8.68 -0.05 -22.31
N THR A 142 7.40 -0.50 -22.31
CA THR A 142 6.28 0.35 -21.96
C THR A 142 6.41 0.85 -20.52
N THR A 143 6.18 2.14 -20.33
CA THR A 143 6.16 2.78 -19.01
C THR A 143 4.75 3.23 -18.67
N THR A 144 4.44 3.30 -17.38
CA THR A 144 3.19 3.83 -16.87
C THR A 144 3.44 4.78 -15.71
N ILE A 145 2.61 5.80 -15.61
CA ILE A 145 2.56 6.69 -14.44
C ILE A 145 1.13 6.64 -13.93
N MET A 146 1.00 6.38 -12.64
CA MET A 146 -0.29 6.30 -11.97
C MET A 146 -0.31 7.22 -10.75
N THR A 147 -1.48 7.76 -10.47
CA THR A 147 -1.77 8.41 -9.19
C THR A 147 -2.70 7.51 -8.39
N TRP A 148 -2.28 7.15 -7.19
CA TRP A 148 -3.13 6.41 -6.26
C TRP A 148 -3.63 7.38 -5.20
N LYS A 149 -4.95 7.45 -5.02
CA LYS A 149 -5.61 8.32 -4.03
C LYS A 149 -6.22 7.47 -2.93
N LYS A 150 -5.94 7.85 -1.69
CA LYS A 150 -6.51 7.18 -0.52
C LYS A 150 -8.02 7.39 -0.45
N LEU A 151 -8.76 6.36 -0.09
CA LEU A 151 -10.21 6.35 0.06
C LEU A 151 -10.63 6.48 1.52
#